data_c274c473e67f136db446da1eaec67077
#
_entry.id   c274c473e67f136db446da1eaec67077
#
_cell.length_a   1.000
_cell.length_b   1.000
_cell.length_c   1.000
_cell.angle_alpha   90.00
_cell.angle_beta   90.00
_cell.angle_gamma   90.00
#
_symmetry.space_group_name_H-M   'P 1'
#
loop_
_entity.id
_entity.type
_entity.pdbx_description
1 polymer ?
#
loop_
_entity_poly.entity_id
_entity_poly.type
_entity_poly.pdbx_seq_one_letter_code
_entity_poly.pdbx_strand_id
1 'polypeptide(L)'
;MLETKFKVAFLLVVLAFAALPIMGILRGTIMTPYEEAPPVTEDALSELESATNEAPVPEEMVTIPAGPFVRGTTSGGFDEQPQRTIYVDTFSIDRYEVTNHQYQQFVAATGHRKPGPPSRYAKSIGRMRGTNQPVVYVSWDDANDYCRWKGKRLPTEAEWEKAMRGTDARLWPWGNQEKPNGANWARVQDGHEVSARVGSFPTDKSPYGVMDGAGNVMEWVADWYQETYYKDAPDKDPPSPEFGIFRVMRGGGYTTTGGDIRITSRSKMVPDFRDETIGFRCAISAIFRGSAS
;
A
#
# COMPACT_ATOMS: atom_id res chain seq x y z
N MET A 1 -3.79 53.63 -36.06
CA MET A 1 -2.40 53.13 -36.28
C MET A 1 -1.76 52.47 -35.04
N LEU A 2 -2.20 52.77 -33.82
CA LEU A 2 -1.72 52.14 -32.59
C LEU A 2 -2.33 50.75 -32.35
N GLU A 3 -3.60 50.55 -32.65
CA GLU A 3 -4.28 49.25 -32.45
C GLU A 3 -3.74 48.11 -33.31
N THR A 4 -3.27 48.42 -34.53
CA THR A 4 -2.76 47.39 -35.44
C THR A 4 -1.40 46.87 -34.98
N LYS A 5 -0.58 47.74 -34.35
CA LYS A 5 0.72 47.33 -33.79
C LYS A 5 0.58 46.46 -32.56
N PHE A 6 -0.45 46.69 -31.74
CA PHE A 6 -0.71 45.83 -30.54
C PHE A 6 -1.19 44.44 -30.91
N LYS A 7 -2.05 44.33 -31.94
CA LYS A 7 -2.53 43.01 -32.40
C LYS A 7 -1.42 42.15 -33.04
N VAL A 8 -0.48 42.76 -33.74
CA VAL A 8 0.67 42.04 -34.35
C VAL A 8 1.65 41.60 -33.27
N ALA A 9 1.90 42.42 -32.24
CA ALA A 9 2.76 42.08 -31.14
C ALA A 9 2.19 40.91 -30.28
N PHE A 10 0.88 40.93 -30.06
CA PHE A 10 0.17 39.87 -29.33
C PHE A 10 0.19 38.53 -30.09
N LEU A 11 0.01 38.58 -31.43
CA LEU A 11 0.07 37.38 -32.28
C LEU A 11 1.45 36.76 -32.33
N LEU A 12 2.53 37.55 -32.33
CA LEU A 12 3.91 37.07 -32.32
C LEU A 12 4.29 36.45 -30.96
N VAL A 13 3.79 36.98 -29.86
CA VAL A 13 4.01 36.41 -28.53
C VAL A 13 3.27 35.08 -28.38
N VAL A 14 2.04 34.95 -28.87
CA VAL A 14 1.29 33.67 -28.82
C VAL A 14 1.93 32.61 -29.71
N LEU A 15 2.46 32.99 -30.87
CA LEU A 15 3.19 32.05 -31.74
C LEU A 15 4.55 31.62 -31.16
N ALA A 16 5.23 32.49 -30.39
CA ALA A 16 6.47 32.14 -29.72
C ALA A 16 6.26 31.16 -28.55
N PHE A 17 5.14 31.28 -27.81
CA PHE A 17 4.79 30.35 -26.74
C PHE A 17 4.23 29.00 -27.25
N ALA A 18 3.63 28.95 -28.44
CA ALA A 18 3.16 27.71 -29.06
C ALA A 18 4.30 26.91 -29.71
N ALA A 19 5.43 27.53 -30.06
CA ALA A 19 6.56 26.85 -30.71
C ALA A 19 7.54 26.20 -29.69
N LEU A 20 7.61 26.70 -28.47
CA LEU A 20 8.56 26.20 -27.45
C LEU A 20 8.26 24.76 -26.96
N PRO A 21 7.03 24.30 -26.75
CA PRO A 21 6.80 22.90 -26.38
C PRO A 21 6.98 21.92 -27.54
N ILE A 22 6.81 22.34 -28.80
CA ILE A 22 6.95 21.45 -29.96
C ILE A 22 8.42 21.19 -30.30
N MET A 23 9.33 22.15 -30.07
CA MET A 23 10.77 21.93 -30.26
C MET A 23 11.41 21.05 -29.18
N GLY A 24 10.83 20.98 -27.97
CA GLY A 24 11.24 20.05 -26.91
C GLY A 24 10.85 18.60 -27.18
N ILE A 25 9.73 18.39 -27.88
CA ILE A 25 9.23 17.04 -28.23
C ILE A 25 9.95 16.47 -29.46
N LEU A 26 10.49 17.32 -30.34
CA LEU A 26 11.24 16.88 -31.54
C LEU A 26 12.74 16.64 -31.33
N ARG A 27 13.30 17.06 -30.21
CA ARG A 27 14.60 16.52 -29.75
C ARG A 27 14.33 15.22 -29.04
N GLY A 28 14.11 14.18 -29.84
CA GLY A 28 13.85 12.84 -29.38
C GLY A 28 14.82 12.46 -28.27
N THR A 29 14.29 12.17 -27.12
CA THR A 29 14.88 11.16 -26.26
C THR A 29 15.00 9.94 -27.17
N ILE A 30 16.20 9.68 -27.69
CA ILE A 30 16.50 8.39 -28.33
C ILE A 30 16.16 7.40 -27.26
N MET A 31 15.04 6.69 -27.42
CA MET A 31 14.76 5.53 -26.60
C MET A 31 15.98 4.64 -26.77
N THR A 32 16.78 4.53 -25.75
CA THR A 32 17.85 3.52 -25.72
C THR A 32 17.19 2.20 -26.09
N PRO A 33 17.78 1.43 -27.00
CA PRO A 33 17.26 0.12 -27.33
C PRO A 33 16.99 -0.61 -26.01
N TYR A 34 15.82 -1.19 -25.88
CA TYR A 34 15.42 -1.99 -24.72
C TYR A 34 16.52 -3.02 -24.47
N GLU A 35 17.29 -2.82 -23.40
CA GLU A 35 18.30 -3.76 -22.97
C GLU A 35 17.56 -5.02 -22.52
N GLU A 36 17.76 -6.14 -23.20
CA GLU A 36 17.14 -7.40 -22.78
C GLU A 36 17.56 -7.69 -21.35
N ALA A 37 16.56 -7.95 -20.51
CA ALA A 37 16.82 -8.32 -19.12
C ALA A 37 17.75 -9.54 -19.12
N PRO A 38 18.74 -9.60 -18.23
CA PRO A 38 19.65 -10.73 -18.13
C PRO A 38 18.85 -12.03 -18.00
N PRO A 39 19.33 -13.14 -18.55
CA PRO A 39 18.67 -14.43 -18.41
C PRO A 39 18.52 -14.77 -16.92
N VAL A 40 17.36 -15.34 -16.57
CA VAL A 40 17.12 -15.82 -15.20
C VAL A 40 18.16 -16.90 -14.91
N THR A 41 18.95 -16.71 -13.86
CA THR A 41 19.99 -17.65 -13.46
C THR A 41 19.39 -18.95 -12.89
N GLU A 42 20.11 -20.07 -12.94
CA GLU A 42 19.68 -21.32 -12.31
C GLU A 42 19.43 -21.15 -10.81
N ASP A 43 20.22 -20.29 -10.13
CA ASP A 43 20.04 -19.97 -8.71
C ASP A 43 18.69 -19.27 -8.48
N ALA A 44 18.32 -18.29 -9.33
CA ALA A 44 17.04 -17.60 -9.21
C ALA A 44 15.83 -18.52 -9.51
N LEU A 45 16.00 -19.51 -10.41
CA LEU A 45 14.97 -20.55 -10.63
C LEU A 45 14.85 -21.47 -9.41
N SER A 46 15.98 -21.88 -8.82
CA SER A 46 16.00 -22.72 -7.62
C SER A 46 15.36 -22.02 -6.42
N GLU A 47 15.66 -20.73 -6.21
CA GLU A 47 15.02 -19.91 -5.17
C GLU A 47 13.50 -19.79 -5.40
N LEU A 48 13.07 -19.60 -6.64
CA LEU A 48 11.65 -19.53 -6.99
C LEU A 48 10.95 -20.87 -6.74
N GLU A 49 11.54 -21.99 -7.13
CA GLU A 49 11.02 -23.34 -6.86
C GLU A 49 10.94 -23.62 -5.36
N SER A 50 11.95 -23.24 -4.60
CA SER A 50 11.96 -23.36 -3.14
C SER A 50 10.84 -22.51 -2.51
N ALA A 51 10.69 -21.26 -2.93
CA ALA A 51 9.66 -20.36 -2.41
C ALA A 51 8.23 -20.81 -2.75
N THR A 52 8.03 -21.49 -3.89
CA THR A 52 6.70 -22.01 -4.28
C THR A 52 6.34 -23.33 -3.59
N ASN A 53 7.33 -24.07 -3.07
CA ASN A 53 7.13 -25.34 -2.36
C ASN A 53 7.04 -25.18 -0.85
N GLU A 54 7.14 -23.97 -0.32
CA GLU A 54 6.98 -23.71 1.10
C GLU A 54 5.58 -24.03 1.62
N ALA A 55 5.48 -24.59 2.84
CA ALA A 55 4.18 -24.77 3.48
C ALA A 55 3.49 -23.39 3.68
N PRO A 56 2.19 -23.26 3.35
CA PRO A 56 1.48 -22.02 3.54
C PRO A 56 1.48 -21.56 5.00
N VAL A 57 1.66 -20.25 5.23
CA VAL A 57 1.48 -19.67 6.56
C VAL A 57 0.03 -19.79 7.02
N PRO A 58 -0.22 -20.07 8.31
CA PRO A 58 -1.57 -20.11 8.84
C PRO A 58 -2.30 -18.77 8.68
N GLU A 59 -3.60 -18.83 8.41
CA GLU A 59 -4.47 -17.64 8.49
C GLU A 59 -4.69 -17.31 9.97
N GLU A 60 -4.10 -16.22 10.41
CA GLU A 60 -4.23 -15.74 11.78
C GLU A 60 -4.78 -14.34 11.80
N MET A 61 -5.70 -14.07 12.74
CA MET A 61 -6.20 -12.72 12.99
C MET A 61 -5.79 -12.26 14.39
N VAL A 62 -5.50 -10.98 14.49
CA VAL A 62 -5.18 -10.31 15.75
C VAL A 62 -6.37 -9.45 16.16
N THR A 63 -6.88 -9.66 17.37
CA THR A 63 -7.93 -8.83 17.95
C THR A 63 -7.33 -7.54 18.51
N ILE A 64 -7.83 -6.41 18.03
CA ILE A 64 -7.47 -5.09 18.49
C ILE A 64 -8.57 -4.60 19.43
N PRO A 65 -8.26 -4.35 20.70
CA PRO A 65 -9.27 -3.95 21.68
C PRO A 65 -9.83 -2.57 21.38
N ALA A 66 -11.09 -2.36 21.74
CA ALA A 66 -11.71 -1.04 21.71
C ALA A 66 -10.92 -0.07 22.59
N GLY A 67 -10.89 1.20 22.20
CA GLY A 67 -10.26 2.23 22.99
C GLY A 67 -9.66 3.36 22.16
N PRO A 68 -9.19 4.41 22.86
CA PRO A 68 -8.55 5.55 22.21
C PRO A 68 -7.15 5.19 21.71
N PHE A 69 -6.72 5.88 20.65
CA PHE A 69 -5.34 5.91 20.21
C PHE A 69 -5.02 7.27 19.58
N VAL A 70 -3.75 7.58 19.44
CA VAL A 70 -3.27 8.82 18.82
C VAL A 70 -3.12 8.57 17.31
N ARG A 71 -4.02 9.15 16.50
CA ARG A 71 -3.99 9.15 15.04
C ARG A 71 -3.20 10.34 14.50
N GLY A 72 -2.47 10.13 13.40
CA GLY A 72 -1.75 11.20 12.71
C GLY A 72 -0.50 11.67 13.46
N THR A 73 0.09 12.75 13.01
CA THR A 73 1.35 13.29 13.55
C THR A 73 1.39 14.80 13.50
N THR A 74 2.32 15.40 14.27
CA THR A 74 2.61 16.85 14.25
C THR A 74 3.76 17.20 13.31
N SER A 75 4.49 16.20 12.79
CA SER A 75 5.74 16.40 12.04
C SER A 75 5.79 15.66 10.68
N GLY A 76 4.71 15.03 10.27
CA GLY A 76 4.59 14.35 8.97
C GLY A 76 4.08 15.24 7.85
N GLY A 77 3.58 14.61 6.79
CA GLY A 77 2.91 15.28 5.69
C GLY A 77 1.71 16.10 6.14
N PHE A 78 1.30 17.03 5.32
CA PHE A 78 0.12 17.88 5.61
C PHE A 78 -1.16 17.05 5.79
N ASP A 79 -1.28 15.98 5.03
CA ASP A 79 -2.41 15.05 5.07
C ASP A 79 -2.38 14.05 6.25
N GLU A 80 -1.26 13.97 6.96
CA GLU A 80 -1.13 13.21 8.20
C GLU A 80 -1.58 14.03 9.45
N GLN A 81 -1.95 15.28 9.26
CA GLN A 81 -2.26 16.25 10.32
C GLN A 81 -3.76 16.61 10.36
N PRO A 82 -4.28 17.04 11.51
CA PRO A 82 -3.60 17.15 12.81
C PRO A 82 -3.44 15.81 13.52
N GLN A 83 -2.46 15.71 14.41
CA GLN A 83 -2.41 14.64 15.41
C GLN A 83 -3.57 14.82 16.39
N ARG A 84 -4.35 13.77 16.61
CA ARG A 84 -5.50 13.80 17.53
C ARG A 84 -5.79 12.43 18.12
N THR A 85 -6.36 12.41 19.30
CA THR A 85 -6.86 11.17 19.91
C THR A 85 -8.24 10.86 19.35
N ILE A 86 -8.39 9.65 18.80
CA ILE A 86 -9.67 9.13 18.33
C ILE A 86 -9.93 7.77 18.97
N TYR A 87 -11.18 7.33 18.95
CA TYR A 87 -11.62 6.04 19.48
C TYR A 87 -11.99 5.10 18.34
N VAL A 88 -11.55 3.85 18.43
CA VAL A 88 -11.93 2.78 17.49
C VAL A 88 -12.45 1.61 18.28
N ASP A 89 -13.63 1.11 17.91
CA ASP A 89 -14.27 -0.07 18.50
C ASP A 89 -13.42 -1.34 18.28
N THR A 90 -13.75 -2.44 18.97
CA THR A 90 -13.03 -3.71 18.80
C THR A 90 -13.20 -4.25 17.39
N PHE A 91 -12.11 -4.68 16.78
CA PHE A 91 -12.08 -5.38 15.50
C PHE A 91 -10.97 -6.44 15.52
N SER A 92 -10.96 -7.33 14.53
CA SER A 92 -9.82 -8.20 14.27
C SER A 92 -9.26 -7.91 12.89
N ILE A 93 -7.95 -8.03 12.73
CA ILE A 93 -7.21 -7.78 11.49
C ILE A 93 -6.29 -8.95 11.21
N ASP A 94 -6.06 -9.28 9.94
CA ASP A 94 -5.10 -10.31 9.57
C ASP A 94 -3.71 -9.96 10.11
N ARG A 95 -3.03 -10.96 10.68
CA ARG A 95 -1.68 -10.80 11.23
C ARG A 95 -0.70 -10.37 10.14
N TYR A 96 -0.85 -10.92 8.95
CA TYR A 96 0.01 -10.72 7.78
C TYR A 96 -0.79 -10.14 6.61
N GLU A 97 -0.09 -9.67 5.60
CA GLU A 97 -0.67 -9.40 4.29
C GLU A 97 -1.23 -10.69 3.67
N VAL A 98 -2.24 -10.58 2.82
CA VAL A 98 -2.79 -11.73 2.08
C VAL A 98 -1.73 -12.28 1.14
N THR A 99 -1.45 -13.59 1.24
CA THR A 99 -0.41 -14.25 0.47
C THR A 99 -0.87 -14.68 -0.93
N ASN A 100 0.08 -14.96 -1.82
CA ASN A 100 -0.19 -15.54 -3.13
C ASN A 100 -1.00 -16.83 -3.04
N HIS A 101 -0.68 -17.71 -2.06
CA HIS A 101 -1.42 -18.96 -1.87
C HIS A 101 -2.89 -18.70 -1.54
N GLN A 102 -3.16 -17.82 -0.59
CA GLN A 102 -4.51 -17.49 -0.18
C GLN A 102 -5.32 -16.87 -1.32
N TYR A 103 -4.69 -15.96 -2.09
CA TYR A 103 -5.35 -15.34 -3.23
C TYR A 103 -5.60 -16.33 -4.39
N GLN A 104 -4.70 -17.28 -4.61
CA GLN A 104 -4.92 -18.36 -5.59
C GLN A 104 -6.14 -19.22 -5.24
N GLN A 105 -6.40 -19.49 -3.96
CA GLN A 105 -7.60 -20.18 -3.51
C GLN A 105 -8.87 -19.40 -3.88
N PHE A 106 -8.86 -18.07 -3.70
CA PHE A 106 -9.96 -17.20 -4.11
C PHE A 106 -10.21 -17.27 -5.62
N VAL A 107 -9.16 -17.14 -6.42
CA VAL A 107 -9.26 -17.24 -7.89
C VAL A 107 -9.81 -18.62 -8.30
N ALA A 108 -9.35 -19.71 -7.70
CA ALA A 108 -9.81 -21.04 -7.99
C ALA A 108 -11.29 -21.27 -7.62
N ALA A 109 -11.74 -20.69 -6.52
CA ALA A 109 -13.11 -20.86 -6.01
C ALA A 109 -14.13 -19.98 -6.75
N THR A 110 -13.74 -18.82 -7.27
CA THR A 110 -14.66 -17.81 -7.80
C THR A 110 -14.51 -17.54 -9.30
N GLY A 111 -13.42 -17.97 -9.91
CA GLY A 111 -13.07 -17.56 -11.27
C GLY A 111 -12.62 -16.10 -11.40
N HIS A 112 -12.36 -15.41 -10.26
CA HIS A 112 -11.86 -14.05 -10.28
C HIS A 112 -10.57 -13.94 -11.09
N ARG A 113 -10.25 -12.75 -11.58
CA ARG A 113 -9.02 -12.53 -12.37
C ARG A 113 -7.76 -12.85 -11.56
N LYS A 114 -6.78 -13.44 -12.23
CA LYS A 114 -5.47 -13.68 -11.61
C LYS A 114 -4.73 -12.36 -11.40
N PRO A 115 -3.95 -12.23 -10.31
CA PRO A 115 -3.07 -11.09 -10.14
C PRO A 115 -2.00 -11.11 -11.24
N GLY A 116 -1.67 -9.95 -11.74
CA GLY A 116 -0.62 -9.87 -12.75
C GLY A 116 -0.51 -8.48 -13.38
N PRO A 117 0.69 -8.09 -13.85
CA PRO A 117 0.91 -6.83 -14.51
C PRO A 117 0.21 -6.82 -15.87
N PRO A 118 0.01 -5.62 -16.42
CA PRO A 118 -0.15 -5.49 -17.85
C PRO A 118 0.98 -6.24 -18.59
N SER A 119 0.68 -6.90 -19.69
CA SER A 119 1.58 -7.84 -20.42
C SER A 119 3.01 -7.34 -20.64
N ARG A 120 3.19 -6.01 -20.72
CA ARG A 120 4.50 -5.34 -20.91
C ARG A 120 5.45 -5.40 -19.70
N TYR A 121 4.97 -5.76 -18.51
CA TYR A 121 5.74 -5.80 -17.27
C TYR A 121 5.91 -7.20 -16.67
N ALA A 122 5.65 -8.23 -17.47
CA ALA A 122 5.58 -9.62 -16.99
C ALA A 122 6.90 -10.19 -16.43
N LYS A 123 8.04 -9.54 -16.66
CA LYS A 123 9.36 -10.10 -16.32
C LYS A 123 9.72 -10.08 -14.83
N SER A 124 9.19 -9.12 -14.04
CA SER A 124 9.48 -9.02 -12.60
C SER A 124 8.64 -9.93 -11.72
N ILE A 125 7.54 -10.49 -12.25
CA ILE A 125 6.58 -11.28 -11.48
C ILE A 125 7.17 -12.56 -10.88
N GLY A 126 8.12 -13.22 -11.54
CA GLY A 126 8.65 -14.51 -11.11
C GLY A 126 9.11 -14.49 -9.64
N ARG A 127 9.83 -13.43 -9.26
CA ARG A 127 10.40 -13.24 -7.92
C ARG A 127 9.36 -12.95 -6.81
N MET A 128 8.11 -12.66 -7.18
CA MET A 128 7.03 -12.27 -6.25
C MET A 128 5.93 -13.31 -6.15
N ARG A 129 6.15 -14.52 -6.64
CA ARG A 129 5.16 -15.60 -6.70
C ARG A 129 5.34 -16.67 -5.64
N GLY A 130 6.25 -16.48 -4.69
CA GLY A 130 6.42 -17.41 -3.58
C GLY A 130 5.09 -17.61 -2.82
N THR A 131 4.83 -18.83 -2.42
CA THR A 131 3.60 -19.25 -1.72
C THR A 131 3.21 -18.30 -0.60
N ASN A 132 4.18 -17.88 0.20
CA ASN A 132 4.02 -17.04 1.38
C ASN A 132 4.43 -15.58 1.18
N GLN A 133 4.77 -15.14 -0.04
CA GLN A 133 4.90 -13.72 -0.33
C GLN A 133 3.53 -13.05 -0.43
N PRO A 134 3.42 -11.76 -0.10
CA PRO A 134 2.16 -11.02 -0.28
C PRO A 134 1.73 -11.03 -1.74
N VAL A 135 0.44 -11.14 -1.98
CA VAL A 135 -0.11 -10.97 -3.31
C VAL A 135 0.01 -9.51 -3.72
N VAL A 136 0.50 -9.28 -4.94
CA VAL A 136 0.66 -7.96 -5.55
C VAL A 136 -0.03 -7.90 -6.91
N TYR A 137 -0.04 -6.75 -7.56
CA TYR A 137 -0.79 -6.50 -8.80
C TYR A 137 -2.30 -6.71 -8.65
N VAL A 138 -2.84 -6.34 -7.51
CA VAL A 138 -4.26 -6.36 -7.19
C VAL A 138 -4.77 -4.92 -7.08
N SER A 139 -5.94 -4.64 -7.64
CA SER A 139 -6.64 -3.37 -7.48
C SER A 139 -7.35 -3.32 -6.12
N TRP A 140 -7.87 -2.14 -5.78
CA TRP A 140 -8.70 -2.00 -4.58
C TRP A 140 -9.94 -2.91 -4.64
N ASP A 141 -10.59 -3.01 -5.80
CA ASP A 141 -11.76 -3.87 -5.99
C ASP A 141 -11.38 -5.34 -5.83
N ASP A 142 -10.24 -5.79 -6.40
CA ASP A 142 -9.74 -7.15 -6.22
C ASP A 142 -9.53 -7.50 -4.75
N ALA A 143 -8.94 -6.57 -3.99
CA ALA A 143 -8.68 -6.73 -2.57
C ALA A 143 -9.97 -6.78 -1.75
N ASN A 144 -10.91 -5.89 -2.05
CA ASN A 144 -12.23 -5.84 -1.41
C ASN A 144 -13.05 -7.10 -1.69
N ASP A 145 -13.05 -7.59 -2.93
CA ASP A 145 -13.78 -8.81 -3.31
C ASP A 145 -13.19 -10.06 -2.64
N TYR A 146 -11.85 -10.13 -2.54
CA TYR A 146 -11.20 -11.19 -1.77
C TYR A 146 -11.64 -11.16 -0.30
N CYS A 147 -11.56 -10.00 0.36
CA CYS A 147 -11.95 -9.90 1.76
C CYS A 147 -13.42 -10.27 1.96
N ARG A 148 -14.32 -9.84 1.07
CA ARG A 148 -15.74 -10.21 1.10
C ARG A 148 -15.96 -11.71 0.92
N TRP A 149 -15.24 -12.35 0.00
CA TRP A 149 -15.28 -13.79 -0.19
C TRP A 149 -14.91 -14.55 1.10
N LYS A 150 -13.94 -14.03 1.84
CA LYS A 150 -13.53 -14.56 3.16
C LYS A 150 -14.52 -14.22 4.30
N GLY A 151 -15.64 -13.52 4.04
CA GLY A 151 -16.53 -13.01 5.08
C GLY A 151 -15.91 -11.87 5.91
N LYS A 152 -14.92 -11.19 5.36
CA LYS A 152 -14.17 -10.08 5.94
C LYS A 152 -14.42 -8.79 5.13
N ARG A 153 -13.68 -7.74 5.42
CA ARG A 153 -13.62 -6.48 4.70
C ARG A 153 -12.19 -5.91 4.71
N LEU A 154 -11.90 -4.93 3.89
CA LEU A 154 -10.69 -4.15 4.09
C LEU A 154 -10.76 -3.41 5.45
N PRO A 155 -9.64 -3.21 6.15
CA PRO A 155 -9.59 -2.36 7.33
C PRO A 155 -9.87 -0.91 6.94
N THR A 156 -10.50 -0.14 7.83
CA THR A 156 -10.48 1.32 7.67
C THR A 156 -9.06 1.85 7.89
N GLU A 157 -8.79 3.04 7.39
CA GLU A 157 -7.49 3.69 7.61
C GLU A 157 -7.18 3.87 9.11
N ALA A 158 -8.19 4.21 9.90
CA ALA A 158 -8.06 4.35 11.35
C ALA A 158 -7.79 3.01 12.06
N GLU A 159 -8.44 1.93 11.64
CA GLU A 159 -8.18 0.59 12.15
C GLU A 159 -6.77 0.13 11.83
N TRP A 160 -6.35 0.31 10.58
CA TRP A 160 -4.99 -0.05 10.16
C TRP A 160 -3.95 0.70 10.99
N GLU A 161 -4.07 2.03 11.13
CA GLU A 161 -3.13 2.82 11.90
C GLU A 161 -3.09 2.39 13.37
N LYS A 162 -4.25 2.17 14.00
CA LYS A 162 -4.31 1.67 15.39
C LYS A 162 -3.64 0.31 15.53
N ALA A 163 -3.92 -0.62 14.62
CA ALA A 163 -3.37 -1.98 14.66
C ALA A 163 -1.84 -2.00 14.58
N MET A 164 -1.24 -1.12 13.77
CA MET A 164 0.21 -1.01 13.62
C MET A 164 0.87 -0.19 14.71
N ARG A 165 0.20 0.86 15.19
CA ARG A 165 0.76 1.88 16.06
C ARG A 165 0.60 1.61 17.54
N GLY A 166 -0.46 0.92 17.94
CA GLY A 166 -0.83 0.86 19.35
C GLY A 166 -1.41 2.18 19.87
N THR A 167 -1.13 2.50 21.14
CA THR A 167 -1.69 3.66 21.82
C THR A 167 -0.66 4.73 22.19
N ASP A 168 0.62 4.49 21.97
CA ASP A 168 1.74 5.34 22.42
C ASP A 168 2.30 6.27 21.34
N ALA A 169 1.60 6.43 20.23
CA ALA A 169 1.96 7.34 19.15
C ALA A 169 3.33 7.07 18.47
N ARG A 170 3.80 5.83 18.50
CA ARG A 170 5.08 5.42 17.90
C ARG A 170 5.11 5.66 16.38
N LEU A 171 6.33 5.85 15.84
CA LEU A 171 6.55 6.12 14.41
C LEU A 171 6.52 4.85 13.57
N TRP A 172 7.09 3.74 14.08
CA TRP A 172 7.14 2.44 13.43
C TRP A 172 6.55 1.36 14.35
N PRO A 173 6.16 0.19 13.84
CA PRO A 173 5.62 -0.89 14.68
C PRO A 173 6.49 -1.24 15.88
N TRP A 174 7.81 -1.11 15.75
CA TRP A 174 8.81 -1.40 16.80
C TRP A 174 9.14 -0.21 17.72
N GLY A 175 8.57 0.98 17.52
CA GLY A 175 8.85 2.16 18.36
C GLY A 175 9.34 3.37 17.57
N ASN A 176 10.16 4.24 18.23
CA ASN A 176 10.55 5.56 17.70
C ASN A 176 12.01 5.62 17.22
N GLN A 177 12.76 4.54 17.32
CA GLN A 177 14.14 4.49 16.85
C GLN A 177 14.19 3.81 15.48
N GLU A 178 14.83 4.45 14.51
CA GLU A 178 15.07 3.85 13.22
C GLU A 178 15.91 2.58 13.36
N LYS A 179 15.47 1.51 12.68
CA LYS A 179 16.17 0.22 12.64
C LYS A 179 16.35 -0.14 11.17
N PRO A 180 17.55 0.07 10.60
CA PRO A 180 17.80 -0.15 9.17
C PRO A 180 17.32 -1.50 8.65
N ASN A 181 17.53 -2.58 9.38
CA ASN A 181 17.10 -3.94 9.00
C ASN A 181 15.82 -4.37 9.75
N GLY A 182 15.01 -3.40 10.18
CA GLY A 182 13.80 -3.68 10.96
C GLY A 182 12.63 -4.20 10.15
N ALA A 183 12.62 -3.92 8.85
CA ALA A 183 11.56 -4.22 7.90
C ALA A 183 12.13 -4.27 6.48
N ASN A 184 11.35 -4.70 5.50
CA ASN A 184 11.71 -4.71 4.07
C ASN A 184 11.38 -3.35 3.43
N TRP A 185 12.40 -2.50 3.20
CA TRP A 185 12.24 -1.16 2.62
C TRP A 185 13.48 -0.71 1.83
N ALA A 186 13.34 0.31 0.98
CA ALA A 186 14.44 0.79 0.14
C ALA A 186 15.63 1.30 0.98
N ARG A 187 16.84 1.10 0.48
CA ARG A 187 18.15 1.40 1.07
C ARG A 187 18.74 0.33 1.96
N VAL A 188 18.09 -0.76 2.18
CA VAL A 188 18.55 -1.71 3.16
C VAL A 188 19.09 -2.94 2.46
N GLN A 189 20.22 -3.37 2.92
CA GLN A 189 20.78 -4.68 2.59
C GLN A 189 20.12 -5.73 3.50
N ASP A 190 18.77 -5.80 3.40
CA ASP A 190 17.96 -6.73 4.19
C ASP A 190 17.90 -8.15 3.60
N GLY A 191 18.53 -8.31 2.43
CA GLY A 191 18.57 -9.59 1.71
C GLY A 191 17.42 -9.77 0.72
N HIS A 192 16.53 -8.77 0.56
CA HIS A 192 15.39 -8.86 -0.33
C HIS A 192 15.37 -7.73 -1.36
N GLU A 193 15.37 -8.08 -2.64
CA GLU A 193 15.24 -7.12 -3.75
C GLU A 193 13.78 -6.79 -4.08
N VAL A 194 12.85 -7.60 -3.62
CA VAL A 194 11.42 -7.49 -3.84
C VAL A 194 10.69 -7.80 -2.52
N SER A 195 9.36 -7.96 -2.56
CA SER A 195 8.62 -8.35 -1.36
C SER A 195 9.16 -9.64 -0.75
N ALA A 196 9.33 -9.65 0.56
CA ALA A 196 9.73 -10.82 1.34
C ALA A 196 8.52 -11.72 1.64
N ARG A 197 8.80 -12.95 2.10
CA ARG A 197 7.79 -13.78 2.75
C ARG A 197 7.18 -13.02 3.93
N VAL A 198 5.86 -13.08 4.09
CA VAL A 198 5.18 -12.43 5.22
C VAL A 198 5.78 -12.91 6.55
N GLY A 199 5.94 -11.99 7.51
CA GLY A 199 6.52 -12.27 8.81
C GLY A 199 8.03 -12.49 8.82
N SER A 200 8.77 -12.18 7.76
CA SER A 200 10.23 -12.34 7.69
C SER A 200 10.99 -11.40 8.63
N PHE A 201 10.36 -10.32 9.05
CA PHE A 201 10.99 -9.30 9.90
C PHE A 201 10.38 -9.31 11.32
N PRO A 202 10.94 -10.08 12.28
CA PRO A 202 10.41 -10.15 13.65
C PRO A 202 10.38 -8.80 14.38
N THR A 203 11.18 -7.85 13.91
CA THR A 203 11.21 -6.49 14.43
C THR A 203 9.97 -5.70 13.97
N ASP A 204 9.48 -5.93 12.76
CA ASP A 204 8.28 -5.28 12.22
C ASP A 204 7.02 -5.95 12.77
N LYS A 205 6.88 -5.81 14.07
CA LYS A 205 5.74 -6.32 14.83
C LYS A 205 5.13 -5.24 15.70
N SER A 206 3.85 -5.01 15.51
CA SER A 206 3.08 -4.03 16.30
C SER A 206 2.92 -4.46 17.76
N PRO A 207 2.50 -3.56 18.66
CA PRO A 207 2.21 -3.90 20.06
C PRO A 207 1.16 -5.00 20.22
N TYR A 208 0.28 -5.14 19.23
CA TYR A 208 -0.76 -6.17 19.24
C TYR A 208 -0.32 -7.48 18.56
N GLY A 209 0.84 -7.49 17.89
CA GLY A 209 1.36 -8.67 17.21
C GLY A 209 1.02 -8.75 15.72
N VAL A 210 0.52 -7.68 15.12
CA VAL A 210 0.38 -7.56 13.66
C VAL A 210 1.76 -7.35 13.06
N MET A 211 2.07 -8.02 11.95
CA MET A 211 3.39 -8.02 11.31
C MET A 211 3.36 -7.24 9.98
N ASP A 212 4.53 -6.89 9.48
CA ASP A 212 4.75 -6.30 8.15
C ASP A 212 3.96 -4.98 7.98
N GLY A 213 4.03 -4.11 9.00
CA GLY A 213 3.33 -2.82 9.01
C GLY A 213 4.18 -1.65 8.51
N ALA A 214 5.48 -1.88 8.23
CA ALA A 214 6.41 -0.86 7.76
C ALA A 214 7.27 -1.42 6.62
N GLY A 215 6.86 -1.26 5.39
CA GLY A 215 7.54 -1.81 4.22
C GLY A 215 6.84 -3.06 3.69
N ASN A 216 7.58 -3.97 3.09
CA ASN A 216 7.14 -5.13 2.35
C ASN A 216 6.24 -4.73 1.16
N VAL A 217 4.93 -4.57 1.33
CA VAL A 217 4.06 -3.98 0.31
C VAL A 217 3.16 -2.90 0.90
N MET A 218 2.83 -1.88 0.11
CA MET A 218 1.77 -0.94 0.45
C MET A 218 0.43 -1.67 0.51
N GLU A 219 -0.42 -1.28 1.43
CA GLU A 219 -1.68 -1.97 1.66
C GLU A 219 -2.89 -1.09 1.35
N TRP A 220 -3.78 -1.58 0.48
CA TRP A 220 -5.08 -0.98 0.30
C TRP A 220 -5.89 -1.02 1.61
N VAL A 221 -6.51 0.11 1.95
CA VAL A 221 -7.51 0.20 3.02
C VAL A 221 -8.86 0.62 2.45
N ALA A 222 -9.90 0.57 3.26
CA ALA A 222 -11.28 0.82 2.80
C ALA A 222 -11.53 2.26 2.33
N ASP A 223 -10.75 3.21 2.84
CA ASP A 223 -11.10 4.63 2.79
C ASP A 223 -10.81 5.27 1.44
N TRP A 224 -11.72 6.18 1.02
CA TRP A 224 -11.39 7.18 0.04
C TRP A 224 -10.40 8.19 0.62
N TYR A 225 -9.44 8.59 -0.20
CA TYR A 225 -8.47 9.60 0.21
C TYR A 225 -9.08 11.00 0.11
N GLN A 226 -8.96 11.75 1.20
CA GLN A 226 -9.20 13.17 1.27
C GLN A 226 -8.08 13.81 2.10
N GLU A 227 -7.40 14.81 1.55
CA GLU A 227 -6.19 15.39 2.14
C GLU A 227 -6.42 15.98 3.53
N THR A 228 -7.55 16.65 3.71
CA THR A 228 -7.89 17.33 4.98
C THR A 228 -8.75 16.51 5.92
N TYR A 229 -9.03 15.23 5.59
CA TYR A 229 -10.02 14.43 6.31
C TYR A 229 -9.74 14.30 7.80
N TYR A 230 -8.47 14.20 8.20
CA TYR A 230 -8.11 14.08 9.62
C TYR A 230 -8.58 15.27 10.46
N LYS A 231 -8.72 16.45 9.86
CA LYS A 231 -9.19 17.65 10.53
C LYS A 231 -10.68 17.59 10.92
N ASP A 232 -11.48 17.04 10.01
CA ASP A 232 -12.95 17.10 10.09
C ASP A 232 -13.59 15.75 10.46
N ALA A 233 -12.81 14.66 10.46
CA ALA A 233 -13.29 13.33 10.78
C ALA A 233 -13.85 13.24 12.22
N PRO A 234 -14.89 12.43 12.45
CA PRO A 234 -15.39 12.11 13.79
C PRO A 234 -14.29 11.52 14.68
N ASP A 235 -14.39 11.76 16.00
CA ASP A 235 -13.46 11.20 16.99
C ASP A 235 -13.72 9.73 17.31
N LYS A 236 -14.86 9.19 16.93
CA LYS A 236 -15.20 7.78 17.15
C LYS A 236 -15.50 7.10 15.83
N ASP A 237 -14.79 5.97 15.61
CA ASP A 237 -14.95 5.10 14.43
C ASP A 237 -15.10 5.90 13.13
N PRO A 238 -14.13 6.79 12.80
CA PRO A 238 -14.25 7.68 11.65
C PRO A 238 -14.53 6.85 10.38
N PRO A 239 -15.67 7.10 9.72
CA PRO A 239 -16.00 6.40 8.48
C PRO A 239 -15.08 6.88 7.35
N SER A 240 -15.02 6.13 6.24
CA SER A 240 -14.44 6.66 5.01
C SER A 240 -15.16 7.93 4.57
N PRO A 241 -14.49 8.91 3.97
CA PRO A 241 -15.16 9.91 3.16
C PRO A 241 -16.16 9.25 2.20
N GLU A 242 -17.30 9.89 1.97
CA GLU A 242 -18.40 9.31 1.18
C GLU A 242 -18.00 9.02 -0.26
N PHE A 243 -17.14 9.87 -0.83
CA PHE A 243 -16.62 9.73 -2.19
C PHE A 243 -15.19 10.26 -2.30
N GLY A 244 -14.50 9.86 -3.38
CA GLY A 244 -13.14 10.30 -3.70
C GLY A 244 -12.71 9.82 -5.07
N ILE A 245 -11.56 10.30 -5.54
CA ILE A 245 -10.92 9.84 -6.77
C ILE A 245 -9.90 8.74 -6.46
N PHE A 246 -9.28 8.82 -5.29
CA PHE A 246 -8.22 7.93 -4.87
C PHE A 246 -8.62 7.13 -3.62
N ARG A 247 -8.16 5.90 -3.54
CA ARG A 247 -8.17 5.09 -2.31
C ARG A 247 -6.88 5.28 -1.54
N VAL A 248 -6.96 5.16 -0.23
CA VAL A 248 -5.80 5.24 0.66
C VAL A 248 -5.01 3.93 0.61
N MET A 249 -3.68 4.06 0.63
CA MET A 249 -2.73 2.97 0.88
C MET A 249 -1.83 3.33 2.05
N ARG A 250 -1.37 2.31 2.78
CA ARG A 250 -0.59 2.47 4.03
C ARG A 250 0.64 1.58 4.05
N GLY A 251 1.58 1.86 4.98
CA GLY A 251 2.72 1.00 5.31
C GLY A 251 4.00 1.24 4.51
N GLY A 252 3.89 1.78 3.31
CA GLY A 252 5.00 1.77 2.37
C GLY A 252 5.28 0.36 1.85
N GLY A 253 6.25 0.20 0.97
CA GLY A 253 6.65 -1.09 0.41
C GLY A 253 8.17 -1.21 0.29
N TYR A 254 8.67 -2.32 -0.21
CA TYR A 254 10.10 -2.61 -0.35
C TYR A 254 10.88 -1.58 -1.19
N THR A 255 10.20 -0.75 -1.98
CA THR A 255 10.81 0.36 -2.74
C THR A 255 10.71 1.71 -2.03
N THR A 256 10.00 1.79 -0.91
CA THR A 256 9.73 3.05 -0.20
C THR A 256 10.93 3.44 0.67
N THR A 257 11.28 4.72 0.71
CA THR A 257 12.38 5.21 1.55
C THR A 257 11.97 5.40 3.00
N GLY A 258 12.92 5.33 3.94
CA GLY A 258 12.69 5.24 5.39
C GLY A 258 11.77 6.27 6.03
N GLY A 259 11.72 7.49 5.46
CA GLY A 259 10.80 8.53 5.95
C GLY A 259 9.33 8.20 5.68
N ASP A 260 9.03 7.39 4.67
CA ASP A 260 7.68 7.13 4.20
C ASP A 260 7.13 5.75 4.60
N ILE A 261 7.93 4.91 5.28
CA ILE A 261 7.45 3.68 5.93
C ILE A 261 6.93 3.92 7.37
N ARG A 262 6.83 5.18 7.79
CA ARG A 262 6.20 5.50 9.09
C ARG A 262 4.73 5.07 9.08
N ILE A 263 4.24 4.62 10.22
CA ILE A 263 2.83 4.19 10.34
C ILE A 263 1.86 5.32 9.96
N THR A 264 2.23 6.59 10.17
CA THR A 264 1.38 7.73 9.85
C THR A 264 1.38 8.11 8.38
N SER A 265 2.37 7.66 7.60
CA SER A 265 2.49 8.00 6.18
C SER A 265 1.28 7.53 5.40
N ARG A 266 0.77 8.40 4.54
CA ARG A 266 -0.40 8.17 3.70
C ARG A 266 0.00 8.18 2.24
N SER A 267 -0.40 7.16 1.51
CA SER A 267 -0.32 7.10 0.05
C SER A 267 -1.70 7.00 -0.56
N LYS A 268 -1.82 7.32 -1.85
CA LYS A 268 -3.09 7.31 -2.56
C LYS A 268 -2.93 6.89 -4.00
N MET A 269 -3.90 6.16 -4.52
CA MET A 269 -3.95 5.77 -5.93
C MET A 269 -5.38 5.57 -6.40
N VAL A 270 -5.61 5.63 -7.72
CA VAL A 270 -6.92 5.29 -8.31
C VAL A 270 -7.26 3.82 -8.05
N PRO A 271 -8.54 3.48 -7.81
CA PRO A 271 -8.93 2.14 -7.35
C PRO A 271 -8.54 0.98 -8.27
N ASP A 272 -8.50 1.20 -9.58
CA ASP A 272 -8.19 0.20 -10.60
C ASP A 272 -6.69 -0.01 -10.83
N PHE A 273 -5.84 0.80 -10.21
CA PHE A 273 -4.38 0.68 -10.34
C PHE A 273 -3.86 -0.61 -9.71
N ARG A 274 -2.87 -1.21 -10.36
CA ARG A 274 -2.22 -2.45 -9.92
C ARG A 274 -0.73 -2.35 -10.13
N ASP A 275 0.02 -2.61 -9.10
CA ASP A 275 1.47 -2.48 -9.09
C ASP A 275 2.13 -3.59 -8.26
N GLU A 276 3.42 -3.82 -8.50
CA GLU A 276 4.24 -4.82 -7.80
C GLU A 276 4.53 -4.48 -6.35
N THR A 277 4.22 -3.27 -5.93
CA THR A 277 4.44 -2.79 -4.57
C THR A 277 3.17 -2.72 -3.73
N ILE A 278 2.01 -3.13 -4.28
CA ILE A 278 0.71 -2.94 -3.65
C ILE A 278 0.01 -4.28 -3.42
N GLY A 279 -0.26 -4.56 -2.16
CA GLY A 279 -1.04 -5.69 -1.67
C GLY A 279 -2.16 -5.22 -0.72
N PHE A 280 -2.56 -6.06 0.23
CA PHE A 280 -3.59 -5.75 1.22
C PHE A 280 -3.65 -6.80 2.33
N ARG A 281 -4.36 -6.46 3.40
CA ARG A 281 -4.85 -7.40 4.43
C ARG A 281 -6.31 -7.15 4.73
N CYS A 282 -7.00 -8.10 5.36
CA CYS A 282 -8.40 -7.98 5.70
C CYS A 282 -8.62 -7.76 7.20
N ALA A 283 -9.80 -7.24 7.52
CA ALA A 283 -10.29 -7.06 8.87
C ALA A 283 -11.72 -7.58 9.00
N ILE A 284 -12.17 -7.78 10.23
CA ILE A 284 -13.55 -8.13 10.56
C ILE A 284 -13.99 -7.30 11.78
N SER A 285 -15.18 -6.73 11.71
CA SER A 285 -15.77 -6.05 12.85
C SER A 285 -16.15 -7.07 13.94
N ALA A 286 -15.94 -6.72 15.20
CA ALA A 286 -16.42 -7.58 16.27
C ALA A 286 -17.96 -7.73 16.15
N ILE A 287 -18.41 -8.95 15.95
CA ILE A 287 -19.85 -9.25 16.06
C ILE A 287 -20.15 -9.23 17.56
N PHE A 288 -20.78 -8.18 18.06
CA PHE A 288 -21.43 -8.24 19.35
C PHE A 288 -22.52 -9.31 19.26
N ARG A 289 -22.21 -10.53 19.67
CA ARG A 289 -23.23 -11.47 20.06
C ARG A 289 -23.84 -10.88 21.33
N GLY A 290 -24.93 -10.13 21.16
CA GLY A 290 -25.74 -9.71 22.30
C GLY A 290 -25.98 -10.94 23.16
N SER A 291 -25.58 -10.87 24.43
CA SER A 291 -25.96 -11.86 25.41
C SER A 291 -27.49 -11.93 25.40
N ALA A 292 -28.03 -13.01 24.82
CA ALA A 292 -29.41 -13.37 25.05
C ALA A 292 -29.54 -13.61 26.56
N SER A 293 -30.11 -12.63 27.24
CA SER A 293 -30.59 -12.74 28.61
C SER A 293 -31.85 -13.53 28.66
#